data_85efae5e02ce3f93edc1b3360616260e
#
_entry.id   85efae5e02ce3f93edc1b3360616260e
#
_cell.length_a   1.000
_cell.length_b   1.000
_cell.length_c   1.000
_cell.angle_alpha   90.00
_cell.angle_beta   90.00
_cell.angle_gamma   90.00
#
_symmetry.space_group_name_H-M   'P 1'
#
loop_
_entity.id
_entity.type
_entity.pdbx_description
1 polymer ?
#
loop_
_entity_poly.entity_id
_entity_poly.type
_entity_poly.pdbx_seq_one_letter_code
_entity_poly.pdbx_strand_id
1 'polypeptide(L)'
;MQTAPAIARIAAWLVLGLAALAALASTPAAAANKTKNVVLIVLDGVRWQETFTGADESLLNEKYGGIWETEAALRKRFWDADPLRRRELLFPFLWKVVAKQGQVLGNQKLGNIGQVSNPFATSYPGYNEMSTGHGDLPVKDNEPIFNPNLSVFEWLNTRADLTGKVAVFGSWQLYKQVFNTPRSHLYIQAGASLPPTDTPPTPRQALLRHMFKTTLPHEDGDALDALVQESLLEYLHTAHPRVLFVGFGETDDWAHSGRYDMVLASAQHGDEFVRELWETMQAMPEYRDQTTFIITTDHGRGSGLVDWKEHGTPEYPGSENIWIGVIGPDTAPLGERHDPLQFKQAQIAATVAALLGSDYRAAEPKAPEPLPVLRAN
;
A
#
# COMPACT_ATOMS: atom_id res chain seq x y z
N MET A 1 42.47 -71.31 -16.18
CA MET A 1 41.98 -69.98 -16.64
C MET A 1 40.48 -70.00 -16.55
N GLN A 2 39.91 -69.37 -15.52
CA GLN A 2 38.46 -69.30 -15.33
C GLN A 2 38.03 -67.84 -15.52
N THR A 3 37.17 -67.59 -16.49
CA THR A 3 36.56 -66.33 -16.79
C THR A 3 35.39 -66.10 -15.86
N ALA A 4 35.44 -65.07 -14.99
CA ALA A 4 34.32 -64.66 -14.16
C ALA A 4 33.22 -64.05 -15.03
N PRO A 5 31.92 -64.24 -14.70
CA PRO A 5 30.81 -63.88 -15.58
C PRO A 5 30.50 -62.39 -15.57
N ALA A 6 30.17 -61.87 -16.76
CA ALA A 6 29.84 -60.47 -17.06
C ALA A 6 28.58 -59.91 -16.29
N ILE A 7 27.83 -60.75 -15.60
CA ILE A 7 26.58 -60.42 -14.93
C ILE A 7 26.79 -59.53 -13.69
N ALA A 8 27.92 -59.65 -12.98
CA ALA A 8 28.22 -58.86 -11.79
C ALA A 8 28.52 -57.36 -12.07
N ARG A 9 28.90 -57.03 -13.30
CA ARG A 9 29.20 -55.62 -13.70
C ARG A 9 27.96 -54.82 -14.08
N ILE A 10 26.92 -55.48 -14.59
CA ILE A 10 25.67 -54.80 -14.99
C ILE A 10 24.84 -54.40 -13.77
N ALA A 11 24.85 -55.24 -12.71
CA ALA A 11 24.14 -54.92 -11.46
C ALA A 11 24.72 -53.70 -10.71
N ALA A 12 26.05 -53.50 -10.76
CA ALA A 12 26.73 -52.39 -10.12
C ALA A 12 26.40 -51.02 -10.79
N TRP A 13 26.22 -51.02 -12.11
CA TRP A 13 25.86 -49.79 -12.85
C TRP A 13 24.38 -49.40 -12.70
N LEU A 14 23.48 -50.37 -12.53
CA LEU A 14 22.06 -50.12 -12.27
C LEU A 14 21.81 -49.57 -10.86
N VAL A 15 22.57 -50.03 -9.85
CA VAL A 15 22.45 -49.48 -8.47
C VAL A 15 23.02 -48.08 -8.36
N LEU A 16 24.12 -47.77 -9.06
CA LEU A 16 24.69 -46.42 -9.12
C LEU A 16 23.80 -45.44 -9.91
N GLY A 17 23.13 -45.91 -10.98
CA GLY A 17 22.18 -45.09 -11.73
C GLY A 17 20.93 -44.74 -10.95
N LEU A 18 20.39 -45.66 -10.15
CA LEU A 18 19.23 -45.42 -9.28
C LEU A 18 19.55 -44.49 -8.08
N ALA A 19 20.75 -44.59 -7.52
CA ALA A 19 21.22 -43.68 -6.47
C ALA A 19 21.45 -42.24 -6.99
N ALA A 20 21.89 -42.08 -8.24
CA ALA A 20 22.08 -40.80 -8.87
C ALA A 20 20.73 -40.13 -9.26
N LEU A 21 19.70 -40.91 -9.63
CA LEU A 21 18.35 -40.38 -9.86
C LEU A 21 17.61 -40.01 -8.57
N ALA A 22 17.88 -40.69 -7.45
CA ALA A 22 17.29 -40.36 -6.15
C ALA A 22 17.91 -39.09 -5.52
N ALA A 23 19.12 -38.68 -5.91
CA ALA A 23 19.78 -37.47 -5.44
C ALA A 23 19.34 -36.18 -6.20
N LEU A 24 18.57 -36.33 -7.27
CA LEU A 24 18.07 -35.19 -8.07
C LEU A 24 16.67 -34.73 -7.70
N ALA A 25 16.05 -35.27 -6.65
CA ALA A 25 14.64 -35.00 -6.32
C ALA A 25 14.42 -34.59 -4.85
N SER A 26 15.20 -33.65 -4.34
CA SER A 26 14.75 -32.92 -3.16
C SER A 26 15.43 -31.55 -3.08
N THR A 27 15.07 -30.64 -4.01
CA THR A 27 15.04 -29.27 -3.63
C THR A 27 13.97 -29.16 -2.56
N PRO A 28 14.27 -28.69 -1.32
CA PRO A 28 13.23 -28.46 -0.34
C PRO A 28 12.23 -27.51 -1.00
N ALA A 29 10.97 -27.91 -1.06
CA ALA A 29 9.91 -27.00 -1.47
C ALA A 29 10.01 -25.78 -0.57
N ALA A 30 10.22 -24.60 -1.16
CA ALA A 30 10.22 -23.36 -0.40
C ALA A 30 8.95 -23.34 0.47
N ALA A 31 9.10 -23.06 1.75
CA ALA A 31 7.96 -23.02 2.66
C ALA A 31 6.93 -22.04 2.10
N ALA A 32 5.66 -22.47 2.00
CA ALA A 32 4.61 -21.60 1.51
C ALA A 32 4.44 -20.40 2.44
N ASN A 33 4.24 -19.20 1.87
CA ASN A 33 4.01 -17.99 2.62
C ASN A 33 2.83 -18.18 3.60
N LYS A 34 2.97 -17.60 4.78
CA LYS A 34 1.89 -17.54 5.78
C LYS A 34 0.84 -16.50 5.39
N THR A 35 1.25 -15.46 4.68
CA THR A 35 0.36 -14.41 4.17
C THR A 35 -0.67 -15.01 3.21
N LYS A 36 -1.93 -14.84 3.55
CA LYS A 36 -3.09 -15.22 2.73
C LYS A 36 -3.90 -14.01 2.30
N ASN A 37 -3.71 -12.90 3.00
CA ASN A 37 -4.44 -11.66 2.78
C ASN A 37 -3.43 -10.51 2.70
N VAL A 38 -3.66 -9.59 1.76
CA VAL A 38 -2.81 -8.40 1.58
C VAL A 38 -3.69 -7.15 1.51
N VAL A 39 -3.31 -6.13 2.27
CA VAL A 39 -3.95 -4.82 2.25
C VAL A 39 -2.89 -3.79 1.85
N LEU A 40 -3.09 -3.12 0.71
CA LEU A 40 -2.31 -1.96 0.30
C LEU A 40 -3.10 -0.71 0.68
N ILE A 41 -2.52 0.12 1.56
CA ILE A 41 -3.12 1.36 2.05
C ILE A 41 -2.27 2.53 1.57
N VAL A 42 -2.90 3.52 0.98
CA VAL A 42 -2.25 4.71 0.44
C VAL A 42 -2.82 5.95 1.12
N LEU A 43 -1.94 6.77 1.67
CA LEU A 43 -2.22 8.10 2.19
C LEU A 43 -1.70 9.10 1.16
N ASP A 44 -2.60 9.70 0.37
CA ASP A 44 -2.26 10.52 -0.79
C ASP A 44 -1.37 11.71 -0.41
N GLY A 45 -0.27 11.89 -1.13
CA GLY A 45 0.62 13.03 -1.00
C GLY A 45 1.33 13.21 0.35
N VAL A 46 1.33 12.21 1.25
CA VAL A 46 2.01 12.31 2.56
C VAL A 46 3.52 12.27 2.35
N ARG A 47 4.19 13.37 2.70
CA ARG A 47 5.63 13.52 2.49
C ARG A 47 6.45 12.63 3.42
N TRP A 48 7.60 12.14 2.94
CA TRP A 48 8.54 11.38 3.75
C TRP A 48 9.05 12.18 4.96
N GLN A 49 9.11 13.53 4.85
CA GLN A 49 9.54 14.42 5.93
C GLN A 49 8.65 14.25 7.17
N GLU A 50 7.33 14.37 6.99
CA GLU A 50 6.38 14.18 8.09
C GLU A 50 6.42 12.74 8.60
N THR A 51 6.54 11.78 7.71
CA THR A 51 6.59 10.36 8.11
C THR A 51 7.79 10.08 9.01
N PHE A 52 8.98 10.57 8.70
CA PHE A 52 10.20 10.25 9.45
C PHE A 52 10.58 11.27 10.51
N THR A 53 10.06 12.49 10.47
CA THR A 53 10.42 13.55 11.44
C THR A 53 9.25 14.21 12.14
N GLY A 54 8.01 13.82 11.81
CA GLY A 54 6.79 14.43 12.33
C GLY A 54 6.52 15.82 11.74
N ALA A 55 5.67 16.59 12.39
CA ALA A 55 5.26 17.91 11.92
C ALA A 55 6.46 18.84 11.65
N ASP A 56 6.41 19.57 10.53
CA ASP A 56 7.41 20.59 10.20
C ASP A 56 7.14 21.86 11.01
N GLU A 57 8.09 22.23 11.86
CA GLU A 57 7.97 23.40 12.75
C GLU A 57 7.72 24.68 11.97
N SER A 58 8.33 24.83 10.80
CA SER A 58 8.23 26.02 9.97
C SER A 58 6.83 26.23 9.38
N LEU A 59 6.00 25.20 9.38
CA LEU A 59 4.61 25.22 8.87
C LEU A 59 3.55 25.31 9.99
N LEU A 60 3.95 25.26 11.26
CA LEU A 60 3.01 25.38 12.39
C LEU A 60 2.56 26.83 12.65
N ASN A 61 2.28 27.59 11.59
CA ASN A 61 1.85 28.99 11.67
C ASN A 61 0.93 29.36 10.50
N GLU A 62 0.18 30.47 10.67
CA GLU A 62 -0.76 30.94 9.66
C GLU A 62 -0.08 31.31 8.34
N LYS A 63 1.09 31.95 8.40
CA LYS A 63 1.76 32.50 7.21
C LYS A 63 2.16 31.44 6.19
N TYR A 64 2.76 30.35 6.65
CA TYR A 64 3.31 29.30 5.77
C TYR A 64 2.45 28.03 5.78
N GLY A 65 1.85 27.68 6.90
CA GLY A 65 1.02 26.49 7.02
C GLY A 65 -0.47 26.75 6.85
N GLY A 66 -0.92 28.01 6.76
CA GLY A 66 -2.35 28.35 6.57
C GLY A 66 -3.26 27.78 7.67
N ILE A 67 -2.72 27.59 8.87
CA ILE A 67 -3.44 26.97 9.97
C ILE A 67 -4.60 27.86 10.46
N TRP A 68 -5.71 27.21 10.82
CA TRP A 68 -6.84 27.87 11.48
C TRP A 68 -6.90 27.58 12.98
N GLU A 69 -6.30 26.47 13.41
CA GLU A 69 -6.07 26.24 14.84
C GLU A 69 -4.99 27.20 15.36
N THR A 70 -4.95 27.42 16.67
CA THR A 70 -3.83 28.17 17.25
C THR A 70 -2.55 27.36 17.18
N GLU A 71 -1.41 28.02 16.94
CA GLU A 71 -0.09 27.37 16.95
C GLU A 71 0.15 26.57 18.25
N ALA A 72 -0.28 27.11 19.39
CA ALA A 72 -0.14 26.42 20.69
C ALA A 72 -0.93 25.11 20.75
N ALA A 73 -2.14 25.04 20.15
CA ALA A 73 -2.93 23.82 20.12
C ALA A 73 -2.29 22.76 19.20
N LEU A 74 -1.81 23.17 18.04
CA LEU A 74 -1.10 22.27 17.12
C LEU A 74 0.21 21.76 17.70
N ARG A 75 1.01 22.62 18.32
CA ARG A 75 2.22 22.21 19.00
C ARG A 75 1.94 21.20 20.11
N LYS A 76 0.90 21.38 20.88
CA LYS A 76 0.50 20.41 21.91
C LYS A 76 0.17 19.04 21.35
N ARG A 77 -0.41 18.97 20.13
CA ARG A 77 -0.80 17.69 19.48
C ARG A 77 0.34 17.03 18.73
N PHE A 78 1.12 17.79 17.98
CA PHE A 78 1.99 17.26 16.95
C PHE A 78 3.46 17.63 17.11
N TRP A 79 3.84 18.49 18.08
CA TRP A 79 5.19 18.98 18.20
C TRP A 79 5.95 18.39 19.39
N ASP A 80 7.17 17.93 19.12
CA ASP A 80 8.22 17.65 20.10
C ASP A 80 9.56 18.06 19.48
N ALA A 81 10.50 18.53 20.29
CA ALA A 81 11.85 18.91 19.84
C ALA A 81 12.63 17.68 19.31
N ASP A 82 12.40 16.52 19.92
CA ASP A 82 12.92 15.24 19.41
C ASP A 82 12.11 14.75 18.20
N PRO A 83 12.70 14.69 17.00
CA PRO A 83 11.99 14.25 15.80
C PRO A 83 11.48 12.80 15.89
N LEU A 84 12.11 11.94 16.70
CA LEU A 84 11.64 10.57 16.90
C LEU A 84 10.33 10.53 17.70
N ARG A 85 10.21 11.40 18.71
CA ARG A 85 8.94 11.53 19.44
C ARG A 85 7.89 12.25 18.60
N ARG A 86 8.28 13.28 17.87
CA ARG A 86 7.38 14.06 17.03
C ARG A 86 6.71 13.19 15.94
N ARG A 87 7.46 12.31 15.27
CA ARG A 87 6.89 11.37 14.31
C ARG A 87 5.93 10.35 14.96
N GLU A 88 6.20 9.94 16.22
CA GLU A 88 5.29 9.07 16.97
C GLU A 88 4.00 9.77 17.43
N LEU A 89 4.00 11.11 17.53
CA LEU A 89 2.76 11.86 17.76
C LEU A 89 1.87 11.88 16.52
N LEU A 90 2.48 11.94 15.34
CA LEU A 90 1.75 11.99 14.08
C LEU A 90 1.32 10.60 13.59
N PHE A 91 2.21 9.61 13.64
CA PHE A 91 1.97 8.25 13.17
C PHE A 91 2.26 7.22 14.28
N PRO A 92 1.41 7.19 15.34
CA PRO A 92 1.66 6.30 16.48
C PRO A 92 1.63 4.81 16.13
N PHE A 93 0.76 4.35 15.24
CA PHE A 93 0.71 2.95 14.83
C PHE A 93 1.91 2.57 13.96
N LEU A 94 2.25 3.39 12.98
CA LEU A 94 3.41 3.16 12.12
C LEU A 94 4.69 2.98 12.95
N TRP A 95 4.94 3.86 13.93
CA TRP A 95 6.21 3.84 14.69
C TRP A 95 6.22 2.91 15.88
N LYS A 96 5.08 2.71 16.56
CA LYS A 96 5.01 1.87 17.76
C LYS A 96 4.69 0.41 17.46
N VAL A 97 4.09 0.11 16.29
CA VAL A 97 3.69 -1.24 15.92
C VAL A 97 4.38 -1.68 14.63
N VAL A 98 4.14 -1.00 13.50
CA VAL A 98 4.69 -1.42 12.20
C VAL A 98 6.21 -1.43 12.22
N ALA A 99 6.85 -0.36 12.69
CA ALA A 99 8.31 -0.30 12.79
C ALA A 99 8.91 -1.32 13.77
N LYS A 100 8.14 -1.85 14.73
CA LYS A 100 8.65 -2.86 15.68
C LYS A 100 8.44 -4.29 15.23
N GLN A 101 7.37 -4.54 14.46
CA GLN A 101 6.97 -5.89 14.06
C GLN A 101 7.21 -6.15 12.57
N GLY A 102 7.56 -5.13 11.81
CA GLY A 102 7.77 -5.15 10.37
C GLY A 102 8.95 -4.26 9.95
N GLN A 103 8.77 -3.49 8.89
CA GLN A 103 9.80 -2.63 8.31
C GLN A 103 9.21 -1.29 7.86
N VAL A 104 10.01 -0.22 7.96
CA VAL A 104 9.69 1.10 7.39
C VAL A 104 10.88 1.55 6.54
N LEU A 105 10.61 1.88 5.27
CA LEU A 105 11.57 2.24 4.24
C LEU A 105 11.30 3.67 3.74
N GLY A 106 12.34 4.36 3.26
CA GLY A 106 12.20 5.68 2.62
C GLY A 106 12.83 6.84 3.40
N ASN A 107 13.52 6.57 4.51
CA ASN A 107 14.23 7.62 5.22
C ASN A 107 15.50 8.05 4.48
N GLN A 108 15.39 9.12 3.69
CA GLN A 108 16.50 9.63 2.89
C GLN A 108 17.71 10.08 3.74
N LYS A 109 17.48 10.52 4.98
CA LYS A 109 18.58 10.90 5.91
C LYS A 109 19.47 9.72 6.28
N LEU A 110 18.96 8.50 6.11
CA LEU A 110 19.69 7.24 6.36
C LEU A 110 20.18 6.59 5.05
N GLY A 111 20.01 7.25 3.89
CA GLY A 111 20.39 6.70 2.59
C GLY A 111 19.41 5.66 2.06
N ASN A 112 18.25 5.52 2.69
CA ASN A 112 17.17 4.65 2.23
C ASN A 112 16.19 5.48 1.40
N ILE A 113 16.21 5.34 0.07
CA ILE A 113 15.56 6.25 -0.87
C ILE A 113 14.49 5.51 -1.64
N GLY A 114 13.23 5.87 -1.41
CA GLY A 114 12.08 5.43 -2.19
C GLY A 114 11.61 6.52 -3.14
N GLN A 115 11.34 6.16 -4.39
CA GLN A 115 10.87 7.12 -5.38
C GLN A 115 9.86 6.50 -6.33
N VAL A 116 8.98 7.35 -6.88
CA VAL A 116 8.24 7.01 -8.09
C VAL A 116 9.21 6.84 -9.25
N SER A 117 8.88 6.04 -10.24
CA SER A 117 9.63 5.94 -11.50
C SER A 117 8.94 6.65 -12.66
N ASN A 118 7.66 7.01 -12.51
CA ASN A 118 6.98 7.87 -13.47
C ASN A 118 7.56 9.29 -13.41
N PRO A 119 7.61 10.02 -14.54
CA PRO A 119 8.21 11.35 -14.58
C PRO A 119 7.26 12.47 -14.14
N PHE A 120 6.10 12.16 -13.58
CA PHE A 120 5.05 13.14 -13.29
C PHE A 120 4.89 13.40 -11.79
N ALA A 121 5.02 12.37 -10.95
CA ALA A 121 4.81 12.42 -9.49
C ALA A 121 3.48 13.08 -9.11
N THR A 122 2.41 12.59 -9.73
CA THR A 122 1.01 12.98 -9.50
C THR A 122 0.15 11.75 -9.26
N SER A 123 -1.06 11.92 -8.75
CA SER A 123 -1.87 10.84 -8.18
C SER A 123 -2.16 9.71 -9.16
N TYR A 124 -2.78 9.95 -10.33
CA TYR A 124 -3.10 8.85 -11.23
C TYR A 124 -1.84 8.11 -11.74
N PRO A 125 -0.78 8.79 -12.21
CA PRO A 125 0.51 8.15 -12.51
C PRO A 125 1.10 7.33 -11.35
N GLY A 126 1.02 7.81 -10.12
CA GLY A 126 1.46 7.10 -8.92
C GLY A 126 0.63 5.84 -8.67
N TYR A 127 -0.69 5.95 -8.68
CA TYR A 127 -1.61 4.80 -8.54
C TYR A 127 -1.46 3.78 -9.68
N ASN A 128 -1.25 4.24 -10.92
CA ASN A 128 -0.92 3.37 -12.02
C ASN A 128 0.38 2.62 -11.74
N GLU A 129 1.46 3.32 -11.38
CA GLU A 129 2.76 2.71 -11.15
C GLU A 129 2.71 1.65 -10.05
N MET A 130 2.13 1.96 -8.87
CA MET A 130 2.09 1.01 -7.76
C MET A 130 1.20 -0.20 -8.02
N SER A 131 0.17 -0.06 -8.86
CA SER A 131 -0.78 -1.14 -9.12
C SER A 131 -0.42 -2.00 -10.33
N THR A 132 0.38 -1.47 -11.26
CA THR A 132 0.72 -2.17 -12.51
C THR A 132 2.19 -2.55 -12.63
N GLY A 133 3.06 -1.95 -11.82
CA GLY A 133 4.51 -2.16 -11.91
C GLY A 133 5.19 -1.31 -12.97
N HIS A 134 4.50 -0.36 -13.56
CA HIS A 134 5.11 0.56 -14.53
C HIS A 134 4.72 2.01 -14.31
N GLY A 135 5.73 2.88 -14.40
CA GLY A 135 5.56 4.33 -14.40
C GLY A 135 5.54 4.92 -15.80
N ASP A 136 5.00 4.21 -16.79
CA ASP A 136 5.05 4.61 -18.18
C ASP A 136 3.81 5.38 -18.65
N LEU A 137 3.98 6.07 -19.78
CA LEU A 137 2.90 6.57 -20.61
C LEU A 137 2.05 5.37 -21.13
N PRO A 138 0.71 5.39 -21.12
CA PRO A 138 -0.11 6.56 -21.45
C PRO A 138 -0.76 7.28 -20.27
N VAL A 139 -0.55 6.89 -19.02
CA VAL A 139 -1.12 7.58 -17.85
C VAL A 139 -0.13 8.67 -17.41
N LYS A 140 -0.41 9.93 -17.70
CA LYS A 140 0.50 11.06 -17.49
C LYS A 140 -0.04 12.17 -16.57
N ASP A 141 -1.35 12.16 -16.30
CA ASP A 141 -2.07 13.15 -15.51
C ASP A 141 -3.33 12.54 -14.90
N ASN A 142 -4.15 13.34 -14.24
CA ASN A 142 -5.39 12.93 -13.62
C ASN A 142 -6.61 12.95 -14.57
N GLU A 143 -6.41 12.86 -15.90
CA GLU A 143 -7.53 12.72 -16.82
C GLU A 143 -8.33 11.43 -16.58
N PRO A 144 -9.67 11.47 -16.63
CA PRO A 144 -10.53 10.32 -16.30
C PRO A 144 -10.59 9.27 -17.41
N ILE A 145 -9.45 8.81 -17.89
CA ILE A 145 -9.32 7.70 -18.84
C ILE A 145 -9.24 6.37 -18.11
N PHE A 146 -9.87 5.32 -18.64
CA PHE A 146 -9.69 3.98 -18.07
C PHE A 146 -8.27 3.47 -18.31
N ASN A 147 -7.61 3.04 -17.22
CA ASN A 147 -6.23 2.57 -17.26
C ASN A 147 -6.06 1.44 -18.29
N PRO A 148 -5.21 1.62 -19.31
CA PRO A 148 -4.99 0.56 -20.31
C PRO A 148 -4.13 -0.58 -19.76
N ASN A 149 -3.34 -0.32 -18.69
CA ASN A 149 -2.44 -1.30 -18.10
C ASN A 149 -3.20 -2.30 -17.22
N LEU A 150 -2.73 -3.54 -17.16
CA LEU A 150 -3.26 -4.56 -16.28
C LEU A 150 -2.77 -4.32 -14.86
N SER A 151 -3.68 -4.13 -13.89
CA SER A 151 -3.27 -4.02 -12.49
C SER A 151 -3.06 -5.39 -11.84
N VAL A 152 -2.20 -5.45 -10.82
CA VAL A 152 -2.00 -6.65 -10.01
C VAL A 152 -3.32 -7.10 -9.34
N PHE A 153 -4.18 -6.16 -8.97
CA PHE A 153 -5.49 -6.44 -8.37
C PHE A 153 -6.44 -7.12 -9.37
N GLU A 154 -6.50 -6.60 -10.59
CA GLU A 154 -7.26 -7.19 -11.69
C GLU A 154 -6.74 -8.60 -12.01
N TRP A 155 -5.41 -8.76 -12.14
CA TRP A 155 -4.78 -10.05 -12.37
C TRP A 155 -5.05 -11.05 -11.23
N LEU A 156 -4.91 -10.65 -9.98
CA LEU A 156 -5.23 -11.49 -8.83
C LEU A 156 -6.69 -11.93 -8.81
N ASN A 157 -7.63 -11.06 -9.24
CA ASN A 157 -9.05 -11.39 -9.32
C ASN A 157 -9.36 -12.46 -10.38
N THR A 158 -8.47 -12.72 -11.35
CA THR A 158 -8.63 -13.82 -12.31
C THR A 158 -8.26 -15.19 -11.73
N ARG A 159 -7.57 -15.24 -10.61
CA ARG A 159 -7.18 -16.50 -9.96
C ARG A 159 -8.40 -17.14 -9.28
N ALA A 160 -8.56 -18.45 -9.47
CA ALA A 160 -9.71 -19.19 -8.96
C ALA A 160 -9.90 -19.08 -7.42
N ASP A 161 -8.80 -18.96 -6.66
CA ASP A 161 -8.81 -18.82 -5.20
C ASP A 161 -9.08 -17.39 -4.72
N LEU A 162 -8.99 -16.39 -5.59
CA LEU A 162 -9.12 -14.96 -5.27
C LEU A 162 -10.29 -14.27 -5.99
N THR A 163 -10.91 -14.93 -6.98
CA THR A 163 -12.04 -14.37 -7.73
C THR A 163 -13.16 -13.92 -6.79
N GLY A 164 -13.54 -12.64 -6.88
CA GLY A 164 -14.53 -12.01 -6.02
C GLY A 164 -14.03 -11.72 -4.59
N LYS A 165 -12.72 -11.90 -4.31
CA LYS A 165 -12.08 -11.62 -3.03
C LYS A 165 -11.07 -10.46 -3.10
N VAL A 166 -11.07 -9.74 -4.22
CA VAL A 166 -10.24 -8.55 -4.45
C VAL A 166 -11.16 -7.33 -4.50
N ALA A 167 -10.87 -6.31 -3.70
CA ALA A 167 -11.69 -5.11 -3.64
C ALA A 167 -10.86 -3.84 -3.54
N VAL A 168 -11.45 -2.74 -3.97
CA VAL A 168 -10.88 -1.38 -3.96
C VAL A 168 -11.81 -0.46 -3.20
N PHE A 169 -11.25 0.29 -2.27
CA PHE A 169 -11.92 1.35 -1.54
C PHE A 169 -11.10 2.63 -1.64
N GLY A 170 -11.76 3.75 -1.89
CA GLY A 170 -11.05 5.03 -1.90
C GLY A 170 -11.95 6.24 -1.96
N SER A 171 -11.46 7.35 -1.39
CA SER A 171 -12.18 8.62 -1.37
C SER A 171 -12.22 9.28 -2.75
N TRP A 172 -11.18 9.09 -3.55
CA TRP A 172 -11.11 9.68 -4.89
C TRP A 172 -11.97 8.91 -5.91
N GLN A 173 -12.82 9.62 -6.63
CA GLN A 173 -13.71 9.00 -7.62
C GLN A 173 -12.97 8.32 -8.78
N LEU A 174 -11.77 8.78 -9.14
CA LEU A 174 -10.99 8.27 -10.26
C LEU A 174 -10.40 6.88 -10.03
N TYR A 175 -10.50 6.29 -8.85
CA TYR A 175 -10.15 4.88 -8.68
C TYR A 175 -10.96 3.93 -9.59
N LYS A 176 -12.14 4.35 -10.06
CA LYS A 176 -12.89 3.61 -11.10
C LYS A 176 -12.13 3.50 -12.42
N GLN A 177 -11.40 4.57 -12.77
CA GLN A 177 -10.55 4.64 -13.96
C GLN A 177 -9.20 3.96 -13.70
N VAL A 178 -8.56 4.24 -12.57
CA VAL A 178 -7.29 3.61 -12.18
C VAL A 178 -7.37 2.09 -12.24
N PHE A 179 -8.43 1.50 -11.69
CA PHE A 179 -8.64 0.05 -11.66
C PHE A 179 -9.55 -0.48 -12.79
N ASN A 180 -9.78 0.32 -13.81
CA ASN A 180 -10.52 -0.03 -15.03
C ASN A 180 -11.81 -0.83 -14.75
N THR A 181 -12.77 -0.20 -14.08
CA THR A 181 -14.04 -0.86 -13.67
C THR A 181 -14.69 -1.71 -14.78
N PRO A 182 -14.77 -1.28 -16.07
CA PRO A 182 -15.38 -2.09 -17.11
C PRO A 182 -14.66 -3.40 -17.41
N ARG A 183 -13.34 -3.47 -17.20
CA ARG A 183 -12.50 -4.63 -17.53
C ARG A 183 -12.20 -5.52 -16.34
N SER A 184 -11.92 -4.92 -15.19
CA SER A 184 -11.35 -5.62 -14.03
C SER A 184 -12.33 -6.54 -13.30
N HIS A 185 -13.63 -6.26 -13.40
CA HIS A 185 -14.67 -6.95 -12.61
C HIS A 185 -14.43 -6.93 -11.09
N LEU A 186 -13.64 -5.98 -10.60
CA LEU A 186 -13.38 -5.78 -9.18
C LEU A 186 -14.60 -5.15 -8.49
N TYR A 187 -14.76 -5.44 -7.21
CA TYR A 187 -15.59 -4.58 -6.38
C TYR A 187 -14.86 -3.27 -6.14
N ILE A 188 -15.42 -2.16 -6.58
CA ILE A 188 -14.83 -0.82 -6.45
C ILE A 188 -15.83 0.13 -5.81
N GLN A 189 -15.53 0.55 -4.58
CA GLN A 189 -16.19 1.65 -3.88
C GLN A 189 -15.28 2.87 -3.98
N ALA A 190 -15.61 3.82 -4.83
CA ALA A 190 -14.78 4.99 -5.11
C ALA A 190 -15.61 6.28 -5.11
N GLY A 191 -15.08 7.32 -4.45
CA GLY A 191 -15.73 8.60 -4.31
C GLY A 191 -17.09 8.49 -3.60
N ALA A 192 -17.99 9.40 -3.89
CA ALA A 192 -19.34 9.48 -3.33
C ALA A 192 -20.29 8.37 -3.82
N SER A 193 -19.79 7.29 -4.43
CA SER A 193 -20.62 6.14 -4.84
C SER A 193 -21.28 5.49 -3.63
N LEU A 194 -22.59 5.29 -3.70
CA LEU A 194 -23.32 4.66 -2.60
C LEU A 194 -22.90 3.20 -2.41
N PRO A 195 -22.52 2.78 -1.19
CA PRO A 195 -22.22 1.39 -0.92
C PRO A 195 -23.43 0.49 -1.19
N PRO A 196 -23.23 -0.76 -1.66
CA PRO A 196 -24.31 -1.72 -1.81
C PRO A 196 -24.93 -2.06 -0.46
N THR A 197 -26.14 -2.59 -0.48
CA THR A 197 -26.83 -3.03 0.74
C THR A 197 -27.52 -4.35 0.50
N ASP A 198 -27.76 -5.08 1.59
CA ASP A 198 -28.70 -6.20 1.61
C ASP A 198 -30.13 -5.74 1.33
N THR A 199 -31.02 -6.69 1.10
CA THR A 199 -32.46 -6.41 0.89
C THR A 199 -33.27 -7.25 1.89
N PRO A 200 -33.78 -6.65 2.94
CA PRO A 200 -33.67 -5.22 3.37
C PRO A 200 -32.26 -4.89 3.91
N PRO A 201 -31.84 -3.62 3.87
CA PRO A 201 -30.57 -3.20 4.40
C PRO A 201 -30.52 -3.35 5.92
N THR A 202 -29.33 -3.65 6.47
CA THR A 202 -29.11 -3.56 7.90
C THR A 202 -29.22 -2.10 8.36
N PRO A 203 -29.48 -1.83 9.65
CA PRO A 203 -29.50 -0.46 10.18
C PRO A 203 -28.18 0.30 9.90
N ARG A 204 -27.01 -0.37 9.97
CA ARG A 204 -25.71 0.22 9.67
C ARG A 204 -25.57 0.56 8.20
N GLN A 205 -25.93 -0.34 7.29
CA GLN A 205 -25.92 -0.08 5.85
C GLN A 205 -26.87 1.07 5.47
N ALA A 206 -28.04 1.14 6.05
CA ALA A 206 -28.97 2.23 5.84
C ALA A 206 -28.39 3.56 6.31
N LEU A 207 -27.74 3.60 7.48
CA LEU A 207 -27.08 4.79 8.01
C LEU A 207 -25.92 5.23 7.10
N LEU A 208 -25.04 4.33 6.71
CA LEU A 208 -23.91 4.62 5.81
C LEU A 208 -24.41 5.25 4.50
N ARG A 209 -25.41 4.64 3.87
CA ARG A 209 -26.00 5.20 2.64
C ARG A 209 -26.64 6.58 2.86
N HIS A 210 -27.22 6.80 4.02
CA HIS A 210 -27.74 8.12 4.37
C HIS A 210 -26.60 9.14 4.49
N MET A 211 -25.52 8.79 5.19
CA MET A 211 -24.34 9.65 5.34
C MET A 211 -23.72 10.00 3.97
N PHE A 212 -23.50 9.03 3.10
CA PHE A 212 -23.02 9.30 1.73
C PHE A 212 -23.90 10.25 0.93
N LYS A 213 -25.23 10.21 1.14
CA LYS A 213 -26.18 11.10 0.44
C LYS A 213 -26.22 12.52 1.00
N THR A 214 -25.88 12.68 2.26
CA THR A 214 -26.07 13.95 2.99
C THR A 214 -24.77 14.68 3.29
N THR A 215 -23.63 13.99 3.18
CA THR A 215 -22.31 14.61 3.32
C THR A 215 -21.94 15.31 2.01
N LEU A 216 -21.50 16.54 2.10
CA LEU A 216 -20.97 17.27 0.96
C LEU A 216 -19.56 16.75 0.65
N PRO A 217 -19.25 16.44 -0.61
CA PRO A 217 -17.91 16.07 -1.00
C PRO A 217 -16.95 17.24 -0.81
N HIS A 218 -15.68 16.94 -0.55
CA HIS A 218 -14.64 17.97 -0.48
C HIS A 218 -14.35 18.54 -1.88
N GLU A 219 -14.24 17.66 -2.86
CA GLU A 219 -14.15 17.96 -4.29
C GLU A 219 -15.26 17.23 -5.06
N ASP A 220 -15.44 17.57 -6.36
CA ASP A 220 -16.51 17.02 -7.19
C ASP A 220 -16.47 15.50 -7.28
N GLY A 221 -17.39 14.85 -6.59
CA GLY A 221 -17.59 13.41 -6.64
C GLY A 221 -16.74 12.59 -5.67
N ASP A 222 -15.88 13.21 -4.87
CA ASP A 222 -15.07 12.53 -3.88
C ASP A 222 -15.84 12.30 -2.57
N ALA A 223 -15.39 11.34 -1.78
CA ALA A 223 -15.94 11.05 -0.46
C ALA A 223 -14.97 11.48 0.63
N LEU A 224 -15.47 11.77 1.82
CA LEU A 224 -14.62 11.91 3.00
C LEU A 224 -14.01 10.53 3.34
N ASP A 225 -12.75 10.52 3.74
CA ASP A 225 -12.02 9.30 4.13
C ASP A 225 -12.78 8.51 5.20
N ALA A 226 -13.40 9.19 6.18
CA ALA A 226 -14.20 8.56 7.22
C ALA A 226 -15.38 7.72 6.69
N LEU A 227 -16.03 8.15 5.60
CA LEU A 227 -17.11 7.38 4.98
C LEU A 227 -16.59 6.12 4.27
N VAL A 228 -15.43 6.22 3.66
CA VAL A 228 -14.75 5.10 3.00
C VAL A 228 -14.32 4.07 4.05
N GLN A 229 -13.76 4.53 5.17
CA GLN A 229 -13.37 3.69 6.31
C GLN A 229 -14.54 2.86 6.83
N GLU A 230 -15.66 3.51 7.12
CA GLU A 230 -16.86 2.83 7.61
C GLU A 230 -17.44 1.83 6.60
N SER A 231 -17.40 2.17 5.31
CA SER A 231 -17.84 1.27 4.24
C SER A 231 -16.95 0.04 4.11
N LEU A 232 -15.63 0.23 4.24
CA LEU A 232 -14.68 -0.87 4.22
C LEU A 232 -14.87 -1.82 5.41
N LEU A 233 -15.05 -1.28 6.63
CA LEU A 233 -15.30 -2.10 7.82
C LEU A 233 -16.59 -2.92 7.68
N GLU A 234 -17.67 -2.33 7.15
CA GLU A 234 -18.91 -3.07 6.86
C GLU A 234 -18.68 -4.17 5.80
N TYR A 235 -17.95 -3.86 4.73
CA TYR A 235 -17.64 -4.82 3.67
C TYR A 235 -16.73 -5.95 4.16
N LEU A 236 -15.77 -5.66 5.03
CA LEU A 236 -14.85 -6.64 5.60
C LEU A 236 -15.63 -7.76 6.30
N HIS A 237 -16.65 -7.42 7.09
CA HIS A 237 -17.46 -8.37 7.81
C HIS A 237 -18.45 -9.18 6.95
N THR A 238 -18.83 -8.66 5.78
CA THR A 238 -19.86 -9.27 4.93
C THR A 238 -19.26 -10.06 3.76
N ALA A 239 -18.19 -9.56 3.14
CA ALA A 239 -17.63 -10.12 1.92
C ALA A 239 -16.34 -10.93 2.15
N HIS A 240 -15.67 -10.75 3.28
CA HIS A 240 -14.41 -11.41 3.61
C HIS A 240 -13.38 -11.33 2.47
N PRO A 241 -12.98 -10.10 2.03
CA PRO A 241 -12.00 -9.92 0.96
C PRO A 241 -10.62 -10.43 1.41
N ARG A 242 -9.80 -10.86 0.45
CA ARG A 242 -8.44 -11.32 0.71
C ARG A 242 -7.37 -10.36 0.21
N VAL A 243 -7.71 -9.54 -0.78
CA VAL A 243 -6.83 -8.52 -1.31
C VAL A 243 -7.58 -7.20 -1.34
N LEU A 244 -7.04 -6.20 -0.67
CA LEU A 244 -7.63 -4.88 -0.57
C LEU A 244 -6.66 -3.82 -1.06
N PHE A 245 -7.17 -2.89 -1.85
CA PHE A 245 -6.59 -1.57 -2.04
C PHE A 245 -7.45 -0.56 -1.28
N VAL A 246 -6.79 0.34 -0.54
CA VAL A 246 -7.45 1.42 0.22
C VAL A 246 -6.70 2.72 -0.06
N GLY A 247 -7.38 3.72 -0.61
CA GLY A 247 -6.79 5.03 -0.91
C GLY A 247 -7.52 6.16 -0.21
N PHE A 248 -6.79 6.97 0.56
CA PHE A 248 -7.29 8.14 1.28
C PHE A 248 -6.73 9.42 0.67
N GLY A 249 -7.60 10.37 0.32
CA GLY A 249 -7.29 11.59 -0.41
C GLY A 249 -7.18 12.83 0.46
N GLU A 250 -7.77 12.87 1.66
CA GLU A 250 -7.87 14.11 2.45
C GLU A 250 -6.52 14.75 2.79
N THR A 251 -5.44 13.99 2.89
CA THR A 251 -4.09 14.55 3.12
C THR A 251 -3.63 15.41 1.95
N ASP A 252 -3.94 14.99 0.72
CA ASP A 252 -3.64 15.72 -0.51
C ASP A 252 -4.56 16.94 -0.67
N ASP A 253 -5.86 16.77 -0.52
CA ASP A 253 -6.86 17.82 -0.64
C ASP A 253 -6.57 19.00 0.30
N TRP A 254 -6.26 18.69 1.57
CA TRP A 254 -5.93 19.72 2.55
C TRP A 254 -4.59 20.39 2.29
N ALA A 255 -3.61 19.66 1.68
CA ALA A 255 -2.37 20.29 1.27
C ALA A 255 -2.61 21.30 0.14
N HIS A 256 -3.36 20.94 -0.91
CA HIS A 256 -3.76 21.86 -1.98
C HIS A 256 -4.55 23.06 -1.46
N SER A 257 -5.40 22.84 -0.45
CA SER A 257 -6.10 23.91 0.27
C SER A 257 -5.19 24.78 1.15
N GLY A 258 -3.90 24.42 1.25
CA GLY A 258 -2.93 25.16 2.07
C GLY A 258 -3.18 25.07 3.56
N ARG A 259 -3.78 23.97 4.06
CA ARG A 259 -4.20 23.75 5.44
C ARG A 259 -3.35 22.69 6.12
N TYR A 260 -2.16 23.09 6.57
CA TYR A 260 -1.22 22.15 7.20
C TYR A 260 -1.74 21.53 8.50
N ASP A 261 -2.55 22.26 9.26
CA ASP A 261 -3.25 21.71 10.43
C ASP A 261 -4.16 20.53 10.06
N MET A 262 -4.86 20.62 8.94
CA MET A 262 -5.72 19.55 8.44
C MET A 262 -4.92 18.40 7.82
N VAL A 263 -3.81 18.69 7.11
CA VAL A 263 -2.88 17.64 6.63
C VAL A 263 -2.41 16.78 7.79
N LEU A 264 -1.96 17.40 8.89
CA LEU A 264 -1.52 16.66 10.08
C LEU A 264 -2.65 15.86 10.72
N ALA A 265 -3.85 16.44 10.80
CA ALA A 265 -5.02 15.76 11.34
C ALA A 265 -5.44 14.57 10.49
N SER A 266 -5.53 14.72 9.16
CA SER A 266 -5.89 13.64 8.23
C SER A 266 -4.84 12.53 8.21
N ALA A 267 -3.54 12.89 8.24
CA ALA A 267 -2.46 11.90 8.34
C ALA A 267 -2.55 11.08 9.65
N GLN A 268 -2.83 11.73 10.79
CA GLN A 268 -3.03 11.04 12.07
C GLN A 268 -4.28 10.14 12.05
N HIS A 269 -5.39 10.61 11.48
CA HIS A 269 -6.60 9.79 11.32
C HIS A 269 -6.36 8.59 10.41
N GLY A 270 -5.58 8.77 9.32
CA GLY A 270 -5.17 7.67 8.46
C GLY A 270 -4.39 6.59 9.21
N ASP A 271 -3.41 6.98 10.02
CA ASP A 271 -2.65 6.04 10.87
C ASP A 271 -3.52 5.34 11.92
N GLU A 272 -4.46 6.07 12.51
CA GLU A 272 -5.42 5.51 13.47
C GLU A 272 -6.36 4.50 12.80
N PHE A 273 -6.84 4.78 11.60
CA PHE A 273 -7.64 3.82 10.84
C PHE A 273 -6.84 2.58 10.45
N VAL A 274 -5.57 2.74 10.02
CA VAL A 274 -4.69 1.60 9.75
C VAL A 274 -4.59 0.69 10.99
N ARG A 275 -4.46 1.29 12.18
CA ARG A 275 -4.48 0.55 13.45
C ARG A 275 -5.80 -0.19 13.65
N GLU A 276 -6.93 0.50 13.48
CA GLU A 276 -8.27 -0.08 13.67
C GLU A 276 -8.52 -1.25 12.71
N LEU A 277 -8.19 -1.08 11.43
CA LEU A 277 -8.33 -2.12 10.43
C LEU A 277 -7.43 -3.32 10.74
N TRP A 278 -6.17 -3.07 11.16
CA TRP A 278 -5.25 -4.12 11.58
C TRP A 278 -5.81 -4.90 12.77
N GLU A 279 -6.22 -4.21 13.84
CA GLU A 279 -6.77 -4.85 15.05
C GLU A 279 -8.05 -5.63 14.73
N THR A 280 -8.95 -5.08 13.91
CA THR A 280 -10.17 -5.76 13.45
C THR A 280 -9.83 -7.04 12.71
N MET A 281 -8.91 -6.98 11.73
CA MET A 281 -8.51 -8.16 10.98
C MET A 281 -7.78 -9.19 11.88
N GLN A 282 -6.94 -8.75 12.82
CA GLN A 282 -6.31 -9.67 13.79
C GLN A 282 -7.30 -10.31 14.76
N ALA A 283 -8.46 -9.71 14.99
CA ALA A 283 -9.54 -10.32 15.79
C ALA A 283 -10.32 -11.40 15.02
N MET A 284 -10.30 -11.38 13.68
CA MET A 284 -11.05 -12.32 12.83
C MET A 284 -10.18 -13.54 12.47
N PRO A 285 -10.66 -14.79 12.70
CA PRO A 285 -9.84 -16.01 12.52
C PRO A 285 -9.24 -16.18 11.12
N GLU A 286 -9.95 -15.78 10.07
CA GLU A 286 -9.51 -15.88 8.66
C GLU A 286 -8.40 -14.90 8.28
N TYR A 287 -8.17 -13.87 9.09
CA TYR A 287 -7.15 -12.85 8.85
C TYR A 287 -5.99 -12.91 9.86
N ARG A 288 -6.27 -13.42 11.08
CA ARG A 288 -5.29 -13.44 12.17
C ARG A 288 -4.01 -14.16 11.76
N ASP A 289 -2.87 -13.50 11.96
CA ASP A 289 -1.53 -14.02 11.65
C ASP A 289 -1.32 -14.46 10.18
N GLN A 290 -2.24 -14.06 9.28
CA GLN A 290 -2.23 -14.40 7.86
C GLN A 290 -2.38 -13.17 6.96
N THR A 291 -2.33 -11.98 7.53
CA THR A 291 -2.52 -10.72 6.80
C THR A 291 -1.24 -9.90 6.80
N THR A 292 -0.88 -9.36 5.64
CA THR A 292 0.20 -8.38 5.48
C THR A 292 -0.37 -7.05 5.04
N PHE A 293 0.01 -5.97 5.73
CA PHE A 293 -0.27 -4.59 5.33
C PHE A 293 0.95 -3.99 4.66
N ILE A 294 0.71 -3.28 3.57
CA ILE A 294 1.65 -2.36 2.93
C ILE A 294 1.02 -0.97 3.04
N ILE A 295 1.71 -0.04 3.66
CA ILE A 295 1.24 1.33 3.90
C ILE A 295 2.20 2.26 3.18
N THR A 296 1.70 3.17 2.35
CA THR A 296 2.55 4.03 1.52
C THR A 296 1.85 5.34 1.16
N THR A 297 2.48 6.11 0.29
CA THR A 297 1.92 7.25 -0.43
C THR A 297 2.07 7.02 -1.94
N ASP A 298 1.29 7.70 -2.75
CA ASP A 298 1.35 7.61 -4.22
C ASP A 298 2.41 8.54 -4.82
N HIS A 299 2.66 9.68 -4.18
CA HIS A 299 3.76 10.63 -4.47
C HIS A 299 4.11 11.41 -3.19
N GLY A 300 5.18 12.18 -3.24
CA GLY A 300 5.51 13.19 -2.25
C GLY A 300 5.03 14.58 -2.68
N ARG A 301 5.62 15.62 -2.08
CA ARG A 301 5.33 17.02 -2.39
C ARG A 301 6.60 17.84 -2.36
N GLY A 302 6.52 19.08 -2.85
CA GLY A 302 7.60 20.05 -2.73
C GLY A 302 8.08 20.23 -1.28
N SER A 303 9.35 20.59 -1.13
CA SER A 303 10.04 20.63 0.17
C SER A 303 10.13 22.05 0.78
N GLY A 304 9.70 23.08 0.04
CA GLY A 304 9.77 24.49 0.45
C GLY A 304 8.64 24.93 1.35
N LEU A 305 8.77 26.14 1.91
CA LEU A 305 7.73 26.75 2.76
C LEU A 305 6.40 27.05 2.04
N VAL A 306 6.43 27.04 0.71
CA VAL A 306 5.27 27.27 -0.15
C VAL A 306 4.92 26.02 -0.94
N ASP A 307 5.93 25.30 -1.40
CA ASP A 307 5.80 24.19 -2.34
C ASP A 307 5.21 22.92 -1.72
N TRP A 308 5.18 22.84 -0.37
CA TRP A 308 4.56 21.70 0.33
C TRP A 308 3.08 21.49 -0.01
N LYS A 309 2.45 22.52 -0.58
CA LYS A 309 1.03 22.48 -1.01
C LYS A 309 0.84 21.75 -2.32
N GLU A 310 1.92 21.65 -3.11
CA GLU A 310 1.87 21.22 -4.49
C GLU A 310 2.76 19.99 -4.71
N HIS A 311 2.49 19.29 -5.78
CA HIS A 311 3.27 18.16 -6.23
C HIS A 311 3.38 18.14 -7.76
N GLY A 312 4.19 17.22 -8.28
CA GLY A 312 4.49 17.10 -9.71
C GLY A 312 5.90 17.52 -10.06
N THR A 313 6.52 16.76 -10.94
CA THR A 313 7.87 17.03 -11.42
C THR A 313 7.84 17.52 -12.87
N PRO A 314 8.75 18.42 -13.27
CA PRO A 314 9.90 18.95 -12.50
C PRO A 314 9.61 20.19 -11.63
N GLU A 315 8.36 20.68 -11.58
CA GLU A 315 7.99 21.98 -10.98
C GLU A 315 8.20 21.98 -9.44
N TYR A 316 7.91 20.86 -8.79
CA TYR A 316 7.97 20.71 -7.33
C TYR A 316 8.92 19.57 -6.93
N PRO A 317 10.25 19.80 -6.93
CA PRO A 317 11.22 18.79 -6.53
C PRO A 317 10.98 18.27 -5.13
N GLY A 318 11.02 16.94 -4.97
CA GLY A 318 10.64 16.24 -3.75
C GLY A 318 9.36 15.42 -3.91
N SER A 319 8.53 15.76 -4.90
CA SER A 319 7.30 15.03 -5.22
C SER A 319 7.56 13.58 -5.64
N GLU A 320 8.74 13.29 -6.15
CA GLU A 320 9.15 11.93 -6.52
C GLU A 320 9.40 11.01 -5.30
N ASN A 321 9.54 11.55 -4.10
CA ASN A 321 9.98 10.80 -2.92
C ASN A 321 8.81 10.18 -2.16
N ILE A 322 8.90 8.86 -1.94
CA ILE A 322 7.90 8.07 -1.25
C ILE A 322 8.49 7.32 -0.05
N TRP A 323 7.63 6.75 0.75
CA TRP A 323 7.97 5.88 1.87
C TRP A 323 7.05 4.66 1.89
N ILE A 324 7.48 3.56 2.53
CA ILE A 324 6.70 2.33 2.62
C ILE A 324 6.85 1.73 4.01
N GLY A 325 5.73 1.41 4.67
CA GLY A 325 5.66 0.57 5.86
C GLY A 325 5.10 -0.82 5.51
N VAL A 326 5.71 -1.89 6.03
CA VAL A 326 5.21 -3.26 5.81
C VAL A 326 5.17 -4.02 7.12
N ILE A 327 4.04 -4.64 7.42
CA ILE A 327 3.86 -5.51 8.60
C ILE A 327 3.08 -6.76 8.21
N GLY A 328 3.55 -7.94 8.61
CA GLY A 328 2.88 -9.22 8.35
C GLY A 328 3.74 -10.42 8.67
N PRO A 329 3.18 -11.63 8.58
CA PRO A 329 3.85 -12.86 9.03
C PRO A 329 5.10 -13.23 8.22
N ASP A 330 5.18 -12.82 6.94
CA ASP A 330 6.32 -13.07 6.06
C ASP A 330 7.25 -11.85 5.93
N THR A 331 7.06 -10.82 6.76
CA THR A 331 7.94 -9.65 6.83
C THR A 331 8.85 -9.76 8.04
N ALA A 332 10.18 -9.62 7.83
CA ALA A 332 11.12 -9.62 8.95
C ALA A 332 10.98 -8.32 9.76
N PRO A 333 11.05 -8.36 11.11
CA PRO A 333 10.92 -7.18 11.96
C PRO A 333 12.25 -6.40 12.01
N LEU A 334 12.62 -5.77 10.90
CA LEU A 334 13.87 -5.02 10.75
C LEU A 334 13.76 -3.55 11.18
N GLY A 335 12.55 -3.10 11.51
CA GLY A 335 12.32 -1.74 11.97
C GLY A 335 12.46 -0.69 10.87
N GLU A 336 12.84 0.52 11.24
CA GLU A 336 13.27 1.52 10.28
C GLU A 336 14.56 1.06 9.60
N ARG A 337 14.54 0.99 8.27
CA ARG A 337 15.68 0.48 7.50
C ARG A 337 16.82 1.51 7.45
N HIS A 338 18.00 1.08 7.84
CA HIS A 338 19.21 1.88 7.87
C HIS A 338 20.22 1.52 6.78
N ASP A 339 19.96 0.49 6.02
CA ASP A 339 20.79 0.08 4.88
C ASP A 339 20.58 1.05 3.69
N PRO A 340 21.64 1.35 2.94
CA PRO A 340 21.54 2.19 1.76
C PRO A 340 20.79 1.44 0.65
N LEU A 341 19.47 1.58 0.64
CA LEU A 341 18.57 0.95 -0.32
C LEU A 341 17.95 2.01 -1.22
N GLN A 342 17.95 1.77 -2.51
CA GLN A 342 17.13 2.50 -3.47
C GLN A 342 16.01 1.59 -3.97
N PHE A 343 14.76 2.05 -3.86
CA PHE A 343 13.62 1.29 -4.34
C PHE A 343 12.63 2.19 -5.10
N LYS A 344 11.81 1.57 -5.92
CA LYS A 344 10.80 2.25 -6.72
C LYS A 344 9.40 1.80 -6.37
N GLN A 345 8.45 2.73 -6.49
CA GLN A 345 7.02 2.49 -6.27
C GLN A 345 6.50 1.34 -7.14
N ALA A 346 6.99 1.23 -8.38
CA ALA A 346 6.66 0.15 -9.31
C ALA A 346 6.86 -1.28 -8.72
N GLN A 347 7.74 -1.44 -7.72
CA GLN A 347 7.97 -2.75 -7.07
C GLN A 347 6.80 -3.22 -6.20
N ILE A 348 5.84 -2.34 -5.87
CA ILE A 348 4.70 -2.65 -5.01
C ILE A 348 3.81 -3.72 -5.65
N ALA A 349 3.49 -3.62 -6.94
CA ALA A 349 2.66 -4.62 -7.63
C ALA A 349 3.23 -6.04 -7.50
N ALA A 350 4.51 -6.20 -7.82
CA ALA A 350 5.19 -7.50 -7.69
C ALA A 350 5.28 -7.96 -6.22
N THR A 351 5.40 -7.03 -5.26
CA THR A 351 5.43 -7.34 -3.83
C THR A 351 4.10 -7.88 -3.33
N VAL A 352 2.97 -7.26 -3.73
CA VAL A 352 1.60 -7.75 -3.41
C VAL A 352 1.43 -9.19 -3.88
N ALA A 353 1.83 -9.49 -5.11
CA ALA A 353 1.74 -10.85 -5.67
C ALA A 353 2.67 -11.83 -4.94
N ALA A 354 3.92 -11.44 -4.69
CA ALA A 354 4.93 -12.29 -4.04
C ALA A 354 4.52 -12.66 -2.61
N LEU A 355 3.92 -11.75 -1.85
CA LEU A 355 3.34 -12.03 -0.53
C LEU A 355 2.27 -13.12 -0.58
N LEU A 356 1.50 -13.20 -1.67
CA LEU A 356 0.50 -14.25 -1.93
C LEU A 356 1.08 -15.49 -2.63
N GLY A 357 2.40 -15.62 -2.68
CA GLY A 357 3.09 -16.77 -3.28
C GLY A 357 2.96 -16.83 -4.81
N SER A 358 2.84 -15.67 -5.49
CA SER A 358 2.65 -15.58 -6.93
C SER A 358 3.68 -14.65 -7.56
N ASP A 359 4.00 -14.89 -8.83
CA ASP A 359 4.86 -14.02 -9.62
C ASP A 359 4.02 -13.22 -10.63
N TYR A 360 3.78 -11.95 -10.33
CA TYR A 360 3.05 -11.03 -11.22
C TYR A 360 3.79 -10.78 -12.53
N ARG A 361 5.12 -10.86 -12.54
CA ARG A 361 5.94 -10.66 -13.73
C ARG A 361 5.71 -11.73 -14.81
N ALA A 362 5.10 -12.86 -14.44
CA ALA A 362 4.64 -13.84 -15.43
C ALA A 362 3.51 -13.30 -16.33
N ALA A 363 2.68 -12.38 -15.78
CA ALA A 363 1.62 -11.70 -16.53
C ALA A 363 2.09 -10.34 -17.07
N GLU A 364 2.96 -9.66 -16.31
CA GLU A 364 3.50 -8.33 -16.65
C GLU A 364 5.04 -8.33 -16.57
N PRO A 365 5.71 -8.73 -17.65
CA PRO A 365 7.17 -8.89 -17.66
C PRO A 365 7.97 -7.59 -17.46
N LYS A 366 7.32 -6.43 -17.60
CA LYS A 366 7.95 -5.13 -17.36
C LYS A 366 7.98 -4.75 -15.88
N ALA A 367 7.14 -5.38 -15.05
CA ALA A 367 7.14 -5.11 -13.62
C ALA A 367 8.50 -5.50 -13.00
N PRO A 368 9.06 -4.67 -12.11
CA PRO A 368 10.33 -4.95 -11.45
C PRO A 368 10.21 -6.08 -10.43
N GLU A 369 11.37 -6.54 -9.91
CA GLU A 369 11.42 -7.46 -8.78
C GLU A 369 10.66 -6.89 -7.56
N PRO A 370 10.08 -7.75 -6.72
CA PRO A 370 9.47 -7.33 -5.45
C PRO A 370 10.44 -6.54 -4.57
N LEU A 371 9.88 -5.72 -3.68
CA LEU A 371 10.65 -5.08 -2.61
C LEU A 371 11.33 -6.12 -1.73
N PRO A 372 12.54 -5.85 -1.19
CA PRO A 372 13.27 -6.76 -0.31
C PRO A 372 12.70 -6.74 1.12
N VAL A 373 11.40 -6.93 1.26
CA VAL A 373 10.66 -6.90 2.54
C VAL A 373 10.21 -8.29 2.98
N LEU A 374 10.20 -9.28 2.07
CA LEU A 374 9.86 -10.65 2.41
C LEU A 374 11.02 -11.30 3.18
N ARG A 375 10.67 -12.17 4.12
CA ARG A 375 11.69 -13.04 4.76
C ARG A 375 12.33 -13.93 3.71
N ALA A 376 13.65 -14.04 3.75
CA ALA A 376 14.31 -15.10 3.03
C ALA A 376 13.86 -16.46 3.63
N ASN A 377 13.34 -17.33 2.78
CA ASN A 377 12.96 -18.70 3.16
C ASN A 377 14.20 -19.58 3.35
#